data_05f14cf44c74911baf96f666e45c28cb
#
_entry.id   05f14cf44c74911baf96f666e45c28cb
#
_cell.length_a   1.000
_cell.length_b   1.000
_cell.length_c   1.000
_cell.angle_alpha   90.00
_cell.angle_beta   90.00
_cell.angle_gamma   90.00
#
_symmetry.space_group_name_H-M   'P 1'
#
loop_
_entity.id
_entity.type
_entity.pdbx_description
1 polymer ?
#
loop_
_entity_poly.entity_id
_entity_poly.type
_entity_poly.pdbx_seq_one_letter_code
_entity_poly.pdbx_strand_id
1 'polypeptide(L)'
;MDIGREPGAADEGGGTHETVAGSRRPNRASAAGRPTMILGVDIGAAGALAVMTDAGELVDVFDMPTLHDGPKNRRTVNAPLLAEIVYKSHADRAFVERVGPRPMEGAVGAFAFGDAKGVVRGCLAAAAIPATFITPVQWKRIVGVPPGKDMKDQARSNAINRWPGKAQLFARKMDDGRAEAALIALAGLLRFNDVVELMPVDLLKARAAKG
;
A
#
# COMPACT_ATOMS: atom_id res chain seq x y z
N MET A 1 -51.15 -11.22 51.40
CA MET A 1 -50.30 -12.38 51.05
C MET A 1 -48.96 -11.81 50.59
N ASP A 2 -48.05 -11.94 51.50
CA ASP A 2 -46.65 -11.45 51.40
C ASP A 2 -45.82 -12.54 50.72
N ILE A 3 -45.10 -12.23 49.68
CA ILE A 3 -44.12 -13.10 49.08
C ILE A 3 -42.79 -12.35 48.93
N GLY A 4 -41.88 -12.86 49.77
CA GLY A 4 -40.57 -12.35 50.05
C GLY A 4 -39.66 -12.15 48.82
N ARG A 5 -38.88 -11.08 48.89
CA ARG A 5 -37.69 -10.82 48.09
C ARG A 5 -36.51 -11.58 48.66
N GLU A 6 -35.93 -12.45 47.86
CA GLU A 6 -34.59 -12.97 48.12
C GLU A 6 -33.51 -12.03 47.55
N PRO A 7 -32.39 -11.82 48.22
CA PRO A 7 -31.30 -11.03 47.71
C PRO A 7 -30.39 -11.87 46.78
N GLY A 8 -30.32 -11.49 45.52
CA GLY A 8 -29.41 -12.07 44.55
C GLY A 8 -27.96 -11.77 44.89
N ALA A 9 -27.15 -12.83 44.89
CA ALA A 9 -25.72 -12.82 45.09
C ALA A 9 -25.01 -12.01 43.98
N ALA A 10 -24.10 -11.14 44.39
CA ALA A 10 -23.16 -10.45 43.48
C ALA A 10 -22.13 -11.49 42.99
N ASP A 11 -22.15 -11.74 41.69
CA ASP A 11 -21.09 -12.48 40.98
C ASP A 11 -19.96 -11.49 40.66
N GLU A 12 -18.93 -11.54 41.47
CA GLU A 12 -17.67 -10.84 41.20
C GLU A 12 -16.83 -11.63 40.18
N GLY A 13 -17.24 -11.60 38.91
CA GLY A 13 -16.45 -12.13 37.81
C GLY A 13 -15.28 -11.18 37.47
N GLY A 14 -14.20 -11.28 38.25
CA GLY A 14 -12.92 -10.65 37.94
C GLY A 14 -12.31 -11.28 36.67
N GLY A 15 -12.74 -10.81 35.50
CA GLY A 15 -12.10 -11.13 34.23
C GLY A 15 -10.74 -10.45 34.15
N THR A 16 -9.69 -11.19 34.48
CA THR A 16 -8.32 -10.78 34.14
C THR A 16 -8.22 -10.71 32.63
N HIS A 17 -8.22 -9.49 32.08
CA HIS A 17 -7.82 -9.24 30.71
C HIS A 17 -6.35 -9.66 30.57
N GLU A 18 -6.15 -10.89 30.15
CA GLU A 18 -4.87 -11.36 29.68
C GLU A 18 -4.52 -10.52 28.44
N THR A 19 -3.64 -9.53 28.64
CA THR A 19 -3.08 -8.74 27.55
C THR A 19 -2.28 -9.72 26.71
N VAL A 20 -2.86 -10.16 25.58
CA VAL A 20 -2.11 -10.91 24.57
C VAL A 20 -0.95 -10.00 24.15
N ALA A 21 0.20 -10.27 24.76
CA ALA A 21 1.46 -9.67 24.35
C ALA A 21 1.66 -10.08 22.89
N GLY A 22 1.28 -9.16 21.98
CA GLY A 22 1.49 -9.33 20.55
C GLY A 22 2.96 -9.63 20.37
N SER A 23 3.29 -10.85 19.99
CA SER A 23 4.63 -11.23 19.56
C SER A 23 4.99 -10.30 18.43
N ARG A 24 5.74 -9.24 18.73
CA ARG A 24 6.42 -8.43 17.71
C ARG A 24 7.25 -9.41 16.92
N ARG A 25 6.78 -9.82 15.74
CA ARG A 25 7.65 -10.47 14.79
C ARG A 25 8.85 -9.54 14.66
N PRO A 26 10.09 -10.05 14.80
CA PRO A 26 11.26 -9.21 14.70
C PRO A 26 11.13 -8.43 13.41
N ASN A 27 11.32 -7.09 13.50
CA ASN A 27 11.56 -6.24 12.36
C ASN A 27 12.45 -7.07 11.43
N ARG A 28 11.99 -7.36 10.19
CA ARG A 28 12.74 -8.11 9.21
C ARG A 28 13.91 -7.23 8.83
N ALA A 29 14.87 -7.12 9.78
CA ALA A 29 16.14 -6.50 9.51
C ALA A 29 16.64 -7.15 8.22
N SER A 30 16.87 -6.34 7.21
CA SER A 30 17.46 -6.74 5.95
C SER A 30 18.50 -7.82 6.26
N ALA A 31 18.21 -9.08 5.89
CA ALA A 31 19.20 -10.13 6.02
C ALA A 31 20.44 -9.59 5.30
N ALA A 32 21.55 -9.46 6.03
CA ALA A 32 22.72 -8.76 5.54
C ALA A 32 23.08 -9.26 4.13
N GLY A 33 22.88 -8.40 3.10
CA GLY A 33 23.23 -8.70 1.72
C GLY A 33 22.10 -8.72 0.70
N ARG A 34 20.79 -8.65 1.05
CA ARG A 34 19.73 -8.51 0.05
C ARG A 34 19.33 -7.04 -0.16
N PRO A 35 18.97 -6.61 -1.38
CA PRO A 35 18.43 -5.27 -1.60
C PRO A 35 17.12 -5.07 -0.83
N THR A 36 16.88 -3.85 -0.37
CA THR A 36 15.60 -3.44 0.20
C THR A 36 14.55 -3.42 -0.90
N MET A 37 13.43 -4.10 -0.67
CA MET A 37 12.35 -4.18 -1.65
C MET A 37 11.24 -3.19 -1.33
N ILE A 38 10.78 -2.48 -2.34
CA ILE A 38 9.75 -1.45 -2.27
C ILE A 38 8.55 -1.90 -3.10
N LEU A 39 7.35 -1.80 -2.53
CA LEU A 39 6.11 -2.05 -3.22
C LEU A 39 5.37 -0.74 -3.51
N GLY A 40 5.11 -0.44 -4.77
CA GLY A 40 4.22 0.63 -5.19
C GLY A 40 2.84 0.07 -5.48
N VAL A 41 1.78 0.75 -5.03
CA VAL A 41 0.40 0.28 -5.22
C VAL A 41 -0.49 1.41 -5.72
N ASP A 42 -1.04 1.22 -6.91
CA ASP A 42 -2.19 1.96 -7.42
C ASP A 42 -3.47 1.18 -7.05
N ILE A 43 -4.36 1.81 -6.27
CA ILE A 43 -5.57 1.16 -5.74
C ILE A 43 -6.69 1.19 -6.77
N GLY A 44 -7.35 0.06 -6.98
CA GLY A 44 -8.55 -0.06 -7.77
C GLY A 44 -8.55 -1.32 -8.65
N ALA A 45 -9.71 -1.66 -9.22
CA ALA A 45 -9.83 -2.85 -10.08
C ALA A 45 -9.09 -2.73 -11.43
N ALA A 46 -8.63 -1.55 -11.80
CA ALA A 46 -7.75 -1.29 -12.94
C ALA A 46 -6.35 -0.85 -12.51
N GLY A 47 -6.06 -0.92 -11.22
CA GLY A 47 -4.77 -0.59 -10.64
C GLY A 47 -3.75 -1.72 -10.79
N ALA A 48 -2.64 -1.57 -10.08
CA ALA A 48 -1.52 -2.51 -10.17
C ALA A 48 -0.62 -2.46 -8.92
N LEU A 49 0.29 -3.41 -8.84
CA LEU A 49 1.38 -3.46 -7.88
C LEU A 49 2.71 -3.50 -8.64
N ALA A 50 3.71 -2.75 -8.18
CA ALA A 50 5.06 -2.76 -8.73
C ALA A 50 6.08 -3.04 -7.64
N VAL A 51 7.00 -3.95 -7.90
CA VAL A 51 8.09 -4.32 -7.00
C VAL A 51 9.38 -3.70 -7.52
N MET A 52 10.10 -3.00 -6.65
CA MET A 52 11.29 -2.22 -6.99
C MET A 52 12.37 -2.43 -5.92
N THR A 53 13.64 -2.40 -6.31
CA THR A 53 14.76 -2.32 -5.37
C THR A 53 14.98 -0.90 -4.86
N ASP A 54 15.71 -0.73 -3.76
CA ASP A 54 16.15 0.59 -3.26
C ASP A 54 17.16 1.29 -4.18
N ALA A 55 17.74 0.58 -5.15
CA ALA A 55 18.51 1.16 -6.25
C ALA A 55 17.63 1.73 -7.39
N GLY A 56 16.31 1.56 -7.31
CA GLY A 56 15.37 2.03 -8.35
C GLY A 56 15.20 1.08 -9.52
N GLU A 57 15.66 -0.15 -9.41
CA GLU A 57 15.45 -1.19 -10.42
C GLU A 57 14.04 -1.77 -10.31
N LEU A 58 13.29 -1.73 -11.38
CA LEU A 58 11.98 -2.36 -11.45
C LEU A 58 12.13 -3.88 -11.60
N VAL A 59 11.68 -4.61 -10.58
CA VAL A 59 11.78 -6.08 -10.55
C VAL A 59 10.61 -6.70 -11.30
N ASP A 60 9.37 -6.34 -10.90
CA ASP A 60 8.16 -6.89 -11.51
C ASP A 60 6.96 -5.95 -11.34
N VAL A 61 5.91 -6.17 -12.16
CA VAL A 61 4.65 -5.43 -12.11
C VAL A 61 3.49 -6.39 -12.30
N PHE A 62 2.52 -6.32 -11.41
CA PHE A 62 1.31 -7.15 -11.41
C PHE A 62 0.07 -6.27 -11.57
N ASP A 63 -0.85 -6.65 -12.45
CA ASP A 63 -2.18 -6.06 -12.44
C ASP A 63 -2.87 -6.35 -11.11
N MET A 64 -3.73 -5.46 -10.65
CA MET A 64 -4.54 -5.72 -9.46
C MET A 64 -5.38 -6.99 -9.68
N PRO A 65 -5.20 -8.03 -8.86
CA PRO A 65 -5.99 -9.24 -9.01
C PRO A 65 -7.47 -8.96 -8.69
N THR A 66 -8.37 -9.40 -9.58
CA THR A 66 -9.80 -9.12 -9.44
C THR A 66 -10.65 -10.36 -9.63
N LEU A 67 -11.84 -10.35 -9.01
CA LEU A 67 -12.95 -11.29 -9.21
C LEU A 67 -14.13 -10.56 -9.83
N HIS A 68 -15.04 -11.31 -10.48
CA HIS A 68 -16.30 -10.82 -11.00
C HIS A 68 -17.44 -11.29 -10.09
N ASP A 69 -17.43 -10.85 -8.84
CA ASP A 69 -18.39 -11.25 -7.80
C ASP A 69 -19.17 -10.07 -7.19
N GLY A 70 -18.86 -8.85 -7.61
CA GLY A 70 -19.58 -7.65 -7.20
C GLY A 70 -20.97 -7.52 -7.82
N PRO A 71 -21.83 -6.63 -7.29
CA PRO A 71 -23.15 -6.36 -7.84
C PRO A 71 -23.10 -6.03 -9.33
N LYS A 72 -24.00 -6.63 -10.14
CA LYS A 72 -24.01 -6.52 -11.60
C LYS A 72 -22.70 -6.97 -12.26
N ASN A 73 -22.07 -8.02 -11.75
CA ASN A 73 -20.83 -8.58 -12.24
C ASN A 73 -19.66 -7.58 -12.25
N ARG A 74 -19.62 -6.67 -11.29
CA ARG A 74 -18.49 -5.74 -11.12
C ARG A 74 -17.26 -6.46 -10.64
N ARG A 75 -16.09 -5.96 -11.06
CA ARG A 75 -14.82 -6.45 -10.55
C ARG A 75 -14.60 -5.95 -9.12
N THR A 76 -14.25 -6.86 -8.23
CA THR A 76 -13.77 -6.59 -6.87
C THR A 76 -12.33 -7.06 -6.73
N VAL A 77 -11.60 -6.59 -5.74
CA VAL A 77 -10.22 -7.04 -5.52
C VAL A 77 -10.23 -8.47 -4.97
N ASN A 78 -9.47 -9.35 -5.60
CA ASN A 78 -9.25 -10.72 -5.13
C ASN A 78 -8.27 -10.71 -3.96
N ALA A 79 -8.79 -10.66 -2.73
CA ALA A 79 -7.98 -10.56 -1.52
C ALA A 79 -6.96 -11.70 -1.34
N PRO A 80 -7.30 -13.00 -1.56
CA PRO A 80 -6.34 -14.10 -1.50
C PRO A 80 -5.17 -13.94 -2.46
N LEU A 81 -5.43 -13.64 -3.74
CA LEU A 81 -4.36 -13.44 -4.72
C LEU A 81 -3.54 -12.18 -4.43
N LEU A 82 -4.18 -11.10 -3.95
CA LEU A 82 -3.46 -9.91 -3.54
C LEU A 82 -2.52 -10.20 -2.37
N ALA A 83 -2.99 -10.94 -1.37
CA ALA A 83 -2.17 -11.34 -0.24
C ALA A 83 -0.97 -12.19 -0.67
N GLU A 84 -1.15 -13.09 -1.65
CA GLU A 84 -0.08 -13.90 -2.22
C GLU A 84 0.98 -13.02 -2.91
N ILE A 85 0.56 -12.06 -3.76
CA ILE A 85 1.47 -11.12 -4.43
C ILE A 85 2.24 -10.30 -3.41
N VAL A 86 1.54 -9.74 -2.41
CA VAL A 86 2.15 -8.95 -1.32
C VAL A 86 3.17 -9.78 -0.56
N TYR A 87 2.85 -11.02 -0.22
CA TYR A 87 3.77 -11.91 0.49
C TYR A 87 5.01 -12.26 -0.36
N LYS A 88 4.80 -12.64 -1.63
CA LYS A 88 5.87 -13.01 -2.57
C LYS A 88 6.74 -11.81 -3.01
N SER A 89 6.25 -10.59 -2.89
CA SER A 89 7.04 -9.39 -3.20
C SER A 89 8.23 -9.21 -2.28
N HIS A 90 8.22 -9.84 -1.10
CA HIS A 90 9.21 -9.66 -0.03
C HIS A 90 9.48 -8.19 0.30
N ALA A 91 8.50 -7.32 0.10
CA ALA A 91 8.65 -5.89 0.29
C ALA A 91 8.92 -5.55 1.76
N ASP A 92 9.88 -4.66 1.98
CA ASP A 92 10.22 -4.12 3.29
C ASP A 92 9.36 -2.90 3.64
N ARG A 93 8.81 -2.23 2.61
CA ARG A 93 7.88 -1.10 2.74
C ARG A 93 6.99 -0.99 1.51
N ALA A 94 5.85 -0.32 1.67
CA ALA A 94 4.94 -0.03 0.58
C ALA A 94 4.64 1.47 0.48
N PHE A 95 4.52 1.97 -0.76
CA PHE A 95 3.97 3.27 -1.08
C PHE A 95 2.66 3.08 -1.84
N VAL A 96 1.60 3.67 -1.31
CA VAL A 96 0.24 3.44 -1.80
C VAL A 96 -0.37 4.76 -2.21
N GLU A 97 -1.05 4.81 -3.36
CA GLU A 97 -1.73 6.02 -3.74
C GLU A 97 -2.82 6.38 -2.72
N ARG A 98 -2.77 7.63 -2.23
CA ARG A 98 -3.82 8.16 -1.36
C ARG A 98 -4.95 8.70 -2.21
N VAL A 99 -5.98 7.92 -2.36
CA VAL A 99 -7.19 8.31 -3.08
C VAL A 99 -8.38 8.34 -2.12
N GLY A 100 -9.33 9.20 -2.43
CA GLY A 100 -10.61 9.36 -1.73
C GLY A 100 -11.77 9.31 -2.71
N PRO A 101 -13.01 9.40 -2.23
CA PRO A 101 -14.18 9.49 -3.11
C PRO A 101 -14.03 10.70 -4.04
N ARG A 102 -14.37 10.51 -5.31
CA ARG A 102 -14.33 11.59 -6.31
C ARG A 102 -15.60 12.44 -6.18
N PRO A 103 -15.50 13.76 -6.41
CA PRO A 103 -16.70 14.58 -6.58
C PRO A 103 -17.61 13.93 -7.62
N MET A 104 -18.93 13.83 -7.34
CA MET A 104 -19.93 13.21 -8.20
C MET A 104 -19.82 11.68 -8.34
N GLU A 105 -18.95 11.00 -7.57
CA GLU A 105 -18.94 9.55 -7.52
C GLU A 105 -20.19 9.04 -6.78
N GLY A 106 -20.97 8.15 -7.42
CA GLY A 106 -22.13 7.56 -6.77
C GLY A 106 -21.75 6.64 -5.60
N ALA A 107 -22.65 6.46 -4.63
CA ALA A 107 -22.43 5.66 -3.43
C ALA A 107 -21.85 4.26 -3.72
N VAL A 108 -22.30 3.60 -4.79
CA VAL A 108 -21.82 2.27 -5.20
C VAL A 108 -20.35 2.30 -5.63
N GLY A 109 -19.92 3.34 -6.33
CA GLY A 109 -18.52 3.52 -6.73
C GLY A 109 -17.63 3.80 -5.51
N ALA A 110 -18.06 4.73 -4.66
CA ALA A 110 -17.36 5.08 -3.44
C ALA A 110 -17.22 3.88 -2.48
N PHE A 111 -18.28 3.06 -2.36
CA PHE A 111 -18.22 1.83 -1.56
C PHE A 111 -17.23 0.82 -2.13
N ALA A 112 -17.30 0.50 -3.42
CA ALA A 112 -16.40 -0.46 -4.07
C ALA A 112 -14.94 0.01 -4.01
N PHE A 113 -14.70 1.31 -4.10
CA PHE A 113 -13.37 1.89 -3.95
C PHE A 113 -12.87 1.82 -2.49
N GLY A 114 -13.75 2.08 -1.52
CA GLY A 114 -13.46 1.94 -0.09
C GLY A 114 -13.13 0.51 0.29
N ASP A 115 -13.86 -0.46 -0.26
CA ASP A 115 -13.60 -1.90 -0.11
C ASP A 115 -12.22 -2.27 -0.65
N ALA A 116 -11.89 -1.95 -1.89
CA ALA A 116 -10.58 -2.19 -2.49
C ALA A 116 -9.44 -1.60 -1.63
N LYS A 117 -9.62 -0.38 -1.12
CA LYS A 117 -8.67 0.27 -0.22
C LYS A 117 -8.53 -0.48 1.12
N GLY A 118 -9.64 -0.97 1.66
CA GLY A 118 -9.66 -1.79 2.88
C GLY A 118 -8.88 -3.08 2.70
N VAL A 119 -9.13 -3.80 1.60
CA VAL A 119 -8.44 -5.05 1.25
C VAL A 119 -6.93 -4.83 1.10
N VAL A 120 -6.49 -3.81 0.34
CA VAL A 120 -5.05 -3.50 0.19
C VAL A 120 -4.40 -3.22 1.54
N ARG A 121 -5.03 -2.39 2.38
CA ARG A 121 -4.51 -2.08 3.73
C ARG A 121 -4.44 -3.32 4.61
N GLY A 122 -5.46 -4.17 4.56
CA GLY A 122 -5.51 -5.42 5.30
C GLY A 122 -4.40 -6.39 4.91
N CYS A 123 -4.17 -6.58 3.61
CA CYS A 123 -3.10 -7.44 3.10
C CYS A 123 -1.71 -6.94 3.51
N LEU A 124 -1.45 -5.64 3.39
CA LEU A 124 -0.17 -5.03 3.81
C LEU A 124 0.05 -5.15 5.32
N ALA A 125 -1.00 -4.89 6.12
CA ALA A 125 -0.93 -5.00 7.58
C ALA A 125 -0.70 -6.46 8.02
N ALA A 126 -1.40 -7.42 7.42
CA ALA A 126 -1.22 -8.84 7.71
C ALA A 126 0.19 -9.35 7.34
N ALA A 127 0.77 -8.81 6.27
CA ALA A 127 2.15 -9.09 5.88
C ALA A 127 3.19 -8.32 6.72
N ALA A 128 2.75 -7.46 7.66
CA ALA A 128 3.59 -6.57 8.47
C ALA A 128 4.48 -5.64 7.61
N ILE A 129 3.97 -5.20 6.44
CA ILE A 129 4.65 -4.25 5.56
C ILE A 129 4.18 -2.83 5.92
N PRO A 130 5.06 -1.94 6.41
CA PRO A 130 4.72 -0.56 6.68
C PRO A 130 4.33 0.17 5.39
N ALA A 131 3.17 0.83 5.39
CA ALA A 131 2.63 1.51 4.22
C ALA A 131 2.60 3.03 4.41
N THR A 132 3.14 3.76 3.43
CA THR A 132 3.07 5.22 3.34
C THR A 132 2.11 5.61 2.21
N PHE A 133 1.14 6.48 2.52
CA PHE A 133 0.16 6.94 1.53
C PHE A 133 0.59 8.27 0.93
N ILE A 134 0.74 8.31 -0.41
CA ILE A 134 1.17 9.49 -1.18
C ILE A 134 0.02 9.93 -2.07
N THR A 135 -0.28 11.25 -2.07
CA THR A 135 -1.34 11.77 -2.95
C THR A 135 -0.91 11.79 -4.42
N PRO A 136 -1.88 11.72 -5.37
CA PRO A 136 -1.57 11.82 -6.81
C PRO A 136 -0.74 13.05 -7.16
N VAL A 137 -1.05 14.20 -6.58
CA VAL A 137 -0.31 15.45 -6.82
C VAL A 137 1.14 15.35 -6.35
N GLN A 138 1.35 14.71 -5.19
CA GLN A 138 2.70 14.56 -4.63
C GLN A 138 3.57 13.64 -5.49
N TRP A 139 3.11 12.41 -5.76
CA TRP A 139 3.94 11.47 -6.50
C TRP A 139 4.20 11.92 -7.95
N LYS A 140 3.19 12.47 -8.63
CA LYS A 140 3.35 13.00 -10.00
C LYS A 140 4.40 14.10 -10.06
N ARG A 141 4.39 15.02 -9.10
CA ARG A 141 5.41 16.08 -9.01
C ARG A 141 6.81 15.51 -8.78
N ILE A 142 6.96 14.53 -7.90
CA ILE A 142 8.27 13.94 -7.57
C ILE A 142 8.89 13.25 -8.79
N VAL A 143 8.10 12.51 -9.58
CA VAL A 143 8.60 11.77 -10.74
C VAL A 143 8.53 12.56 -12.06
N GLY A 144 8.09 13.83 -12.02
CA GLY A 144 8.05 14.69 -13.19
C GLY A 144 6.93 14.37 -14.19
N VAL A 145 5.80 13.82 -13.72
CA VAL A 145 4.59 13.67 -14.57
C VAL A 145 3.81 14.98 -14.55
N PRO A 146 3.73 15.73 -15.66
CA PRO A 146 3.06 17.01 -15.69
C PRO A 146 1.53 16.87 -15.55
N PRO A 147 0.85 17.88 -15.00
CA PRO A 147 -0.61 17.90 -14.97
C PRO A 147 -1.19 18.10 -16.38
N GLY A 148 -2.33 17.51 -16.68
CA GLY A 148 -3.01 17.70 -17.97
C GLY A 148 -3.98 16.58 -18.33
N LYS A 149 -4.63 16.69 -19.50
CA LYS A 149 -5.62 15.69 -19.96
C LYS A 149 -4.98 14.35 -20.34
N ASP A 150 -3.73 14.34 -20.77
CA ASP A 150 -3.02 13.15 -21.26
C ASP A 150 -2.15 12.49 -20.19
N MET A 151 -2.48 12.70 -18.92
CA MET A 151 -1.67 12.21 -17.78
C MET A 151 -1.39 10.69 -17.82
N LYS A 152 -2.32 9.89 -18.33
CA LYS A 152 -2.16 8.43 -18.42
C LYS A 152 -1.09 8.04 -19.43
N ASP A 153 -1.13 8.64 -20.62
CA ASP A 153 -0.10 8.41 -21.65
C ASP A 153 1.26 8.95 -21.22
N GLN A 154 1.27 10.05 -20.50
CA GLN A 154 2.49 10.63 -19.92
C GLN A 154 3.09 9.73 -18.82
N ALA A 155 2.27 9.12 -17.95
CA ALA A 155 2.75 8.19 -16.96
C ALA A 155 3.39 6.95 -17.61
N ARG A 156 2.72 6.38 -18.65
CA ARG A 156 3.28 5.26 -19.41
C ARG A 156 4.58 5.61 -20.12
N SER A 157 4.63 6.76 -20.80
CA SER A 157 5.85 7.24 -21.48
C SER A 157 7.00 7.47 -20.48
N ASN A 158 6.70 8.04 -19.31
CA ASN A 158 7.68 8.24 -18.24
C ASN A 158 8.22 6.88 -17.75
N ALA A 159 7.35 5.89 -17.49
CA ALA A 159 7.76 4.56 -17.07
C ALA A 159 8.60 3.83 -18.15
N ILE A 160 8.21 3.91 -19.42
CA ILE A 160 8.98 3.33 -20.55
C ILE A 160 10.38 3.94 -20.64
N ASN A 161 10.49 5.26 -20.54
CA ASN A 161 11.78 5.96 -20.60
C ASN A 161 12.67 5.65 -19.39
N ARG A 162 12.05 5.43 -18.22
CA ARG A 162 12.78 5.14 -16.98
C ARG A 162 13.30 3.70 -16.94
N TRP A 163 12.54 2.76 -17.45
CA TRP A 163 12.88 1.33 -17.47
C TRP A 163 12.78 0.76 -18.89
N PRO A 164 13.68 1.17 -19.81
CA PRO A 164 13.59 0.75 -21.21
C PRO A 164 13.69 -0.79 -21.38
N GLY A 165 14.45 -1.47 -20.53
CA GLY A 165 14.51 -2.94 -20.50
C GLY A 165 13.21 -3.63 -20.04
N LYS A 166 12.24 -2.87 -19.52
CA LYS A 166 10.92 -3.34 -19.09
C LYS A 166 9.77 -2.66 -19.84
N ALA A 167 10.06 -1.96 -20.94
CA ALA A 167 9.10 -1.15 -21.71
C ALA A 167 7.83 -1.92 -22.10
N GLN A 168 7.95 -3.22 -22.38
CA GLN A 168 6.82 -4.10 -22.72
C GLN A 168 5.75 -4.18 -21.62
N LEU A 169 6.10 -3.92 -20.35
CA LEU A 169 5.14 -3.94 -19.24
C LEU A 169 4.15 -2.76 -19.28
N PHE A 170 4.47 -1.71 -20.06
CA PHE A 170 3.74 -0.45 -20.16
C PHE A 170 3.25 -0.14 -21.56
N ALA A 171 3.39 -1.10 -22.50
CA ALA A 171 3.19 -0.85 -23.94
C ALA A 171 1.72 -0.64 -24.31
N ARG A 172 0.79 -1.33 -23.63
CA ARG A 172 -0.64 -1.27 -23.96
C ARG A 172 -1.28 -0.01 -23.36
N LYS A 173 -2.29 0.52 -24.03
CA LYS A 173 -3.06 1.67 -23.53
C LYS A 173 -3.67 1.42 -22.13
N MET A 174 -3.98 0.17 -21.80
CA MET A 174 -4.56 -0.23 -20.52
C MET A 174 -3.52 -0.44 -19.40
N ASP A 175 -2.22 -0.29 -19.69
CA ASP A 175 -1.14 -0.47 -18.71
C ASP A 175 -0.86 0.81 -17.89
N ASP A 176 -1.80 1.78 -17.90
CA ASP A 176 -1.69 3.01 -17.11
C ASP A 176 -1.56 2.72 -15.60
N GLY A 177 -2.35 1.79 -15.04
CA GLY A 177 -2.23 1.38 -13.65
C GLY A 177 -0.85 0.78 -13.31
N ARG A 178 -0.26 -0.01 -14.22
CA ARG A 178 1.10 -0.56 -14.07
C ARG A 178 2.15 0.54 -14.00
N ALA A 179 2.04 1.52 -14.91
CA ALA A 179 2.95 2.66 -14.93
C ALA A 179 2.81 3.51 -13.66
N GLU A 180 1.57 3.78 -13.23
CA GLU A 180 1.32 4.54 -12.00
C GLU A 180 1.87 3.81 -10.78
N ALA A 181 1.65 2.51 -10.62
CA ALA A 181 2.21 1.72 -9.51
C ALA A 181 3.75 1.77 -9.46
N ALA A 182 4.43 1.63 -10.62
CA ALA A 182 5.89 1.73 -10.71
C ALA A 182 6.39 3.13 -10.34
N LEU A 183 5.71 4.18 -10.81
CA LEU A 183 6.05 5.58 -10.50
C LEU A 183 5.74 5.95 -9.05
N ILE A 184 4.71 5.37 -8.43
CA ILE A 184 4.42 5.51 -7.00
C ILE A 184 5.55 4.91 -6.16
N ALA A 185 6.05 3.71 -6.51
CA ALA A 185 7.21 3.11 -5.85
C ALA A 185 8.45 4.02 -5.94
N LEU A 186 8.73 4.53 -7.15
CA LEU A 186 9.84 5.45 -7.41
C LEU A 186 9.70 6.75 -6.63
N ALA A 187 8.52 7.36 -6.63
CA ALA A 187 8.27 8.58 -5.87
C ALA A 187 8.48 8.37 -4.36
N GLY A 188 8.09 7.21 -3.86
CA GLY A 188 8.35 6.81 -2.49
C GLY A 188 9.82 6.70 -2.19
N LEU A 189 10.57 6.04 -3.05
CA LEU A 189 12.02 5.89 -2.94
C LEU A 189 12.73 7.26 -2.92
N LEU A 190 12.45 8.12 -3.89
CA LEU A 190 13.05 9.45 -4.00
C LEU A 190 12.73 10.32 -2.77
N ARG A 191 11.47 10.33 -2.33
CA ARG A 191 11.08 11.09 -1.13
C ARG A 191 11.76 10.60 0.14
N PHE A 192 12.04 9.31 0.25
CA PHE A 192 12.71 8.73 1.41
C PHE A 192 14.19 9.08 1.44
N ASN A 193 14.83 9.11 0.28
CA ASN A 193 16.23 9.53 0.14
C ASN A 193 16.38 11.02 0.46
N ASP A 194 15.48 11.88 -0.02
CA ASP A 194 15.48 13.31 0.30
C ASP A 194 15.39 13.58 1.82
N VAL A 195 14.59 12.78 2.53
CA VAL A 195 14.46 12.92 4.00
C VAL A 195 15.71 12.49 4.73
N VAL A 196 16.45 11.51 4.23
CA VAL A 196 17.73 11.06 4.81
C VAL A 196 18.83 12.08 4.54
N GLU A 197 18.85 12.69 3.37
CA GLU A 197 19.83 13.74 3.00
C GLU A 197 19.61 15.07 3.73
N LEU A 198 18.35 15.40 4.05
CA LEU A 198 17.97 16.62 4.77
C LEU A 198 18.05 16.51 6.31
N MET A 199 18.29 15.31 6.85
CA MET A 199 18.49 15.17 8.29
C MET A 199 19.95 15.45 8.65
N PRO A 200 20.22 16.50 9.46
CA PRO A 200 21.55 16.73 10.03
C PRO A 200 22.03 15.46 10.77
N VAL A 201 23.27 15.09 10.55
CA VAL A 201 23.89 13.88 11.13
C VAL A 201 23.71 13.82 12.67
N ASP A 202 23.62 14.97 13.33
CA ASP A 202 23.39 15.09 14.77
C ASP A 202 21.97 14.69 15.21
N LEU A 203 20.95 14.90 14.37
CA LEU A 203 19.59 14.45 14.63
C LEU A 203 19.44 12.93 14.46
N LEU A 204 20.17 12.34 13.52
CA LEU A 204 20.23 10.89 13.34
C LEU A 204 20.90 10.20 14.55
N LYS A 205 21.98 10.79 15.08
CA LYS A 205 22.66 10.32 16.28
C LYS A 205 21.79 10.46 17.54
N ALA A 206 21.07 11.57 17.69
CA ALA A 206 20.15 11.81 18.81
C ALA A 206 18.96 10.85 18.82
N ARG A 207 18.51 10.39 17.66
CA ARG A 207 17.42 9.40 17.52
C ARG A 207 17.90 7.99 17.82
N ALA A 208 19.11 7.63 17.41
CA ALA A 208 19.74 6.34 17.71
C ALA A 208 20.09 6.18 19.21
N ALA A 209 20.33 7.28 19.93
CA ALA A 209 20.64 7.28 21.36
C ALA A 209 19.39 7.18 22.27
N LYS A 210 18.18 7.28 21.73
CA LYS A 210 16.90 7.21 22.47
C LYS A 210 16.11 5.92 22.20
N GLY A 211 16.62 5.00 21.46
CA GLY A 211 16.07 3.66 21.18
C GLY A 211 16.96 2.60 21.78
#